data_a13bba98d4e554de76ed0cdf2961a0ae
#
_entry.id   a13bba98d4e554de76ed0cdf2961a0ae
#
_cell.length_a   1.000
_cell.length_b   1.000
_cell.length_c   1.000
_cell.angle_alpha   90.00
_cell.angle_beta   90.00
_cell.angle_gamma   90.00
#
_symmetry.space_group_name_H-M   'P 1'
#
loop_
_entity.id
_entity.type
_entity.pdbx_description
1 polymer ?
#
loop_
_entity_poly.entity_id
_entity_poly.type
_entity_poly.pdbx_seq_one_letter_code
_entity_poly.pdbx_strand_id
1 'polypeptide(L)'
;MTRLNRRAMLALSLLAAPAIGLRGRARAADVPVRAEKSLRILILGGTGFTGPHQVRYALARGHKVTLFNRGREPNPDPGEVEVLTGDRNAGDLKALAGREWDVCIDNPTSLPFWVRDAGRALHGHV
;
A
#
# COMPACT_ATOMS: atom_id res chain seq x y z
N MET A 1 0.13 50.01 57.84
CA MET A 1 -0.51 49.95 56.52
C MET A 1 0.57 49.75 55.45
N THR A 2 0.88 48.53 55.11
CA THR A 2 1.93 48.21 54.15
C THR A 2 1.30 48.17 52.75
N ARG A 3 1.69 49.10 51.89
CA ARG A 3 1.19 49.18 50.50
C ARG A 3 1.80 48.01 49.71
N LEU A 4 1.00 47.06 49.31
CA LEU A 4 1.39 46.02 48.37
C LEU A 4 1.78 46.64 47.02
N ASN A 5 3.03 46.45 46.65
CA ASN A 5 3.60 46.97 45.42
C ASN A 5 3.06 46.17 44.22
N ARG A 6 2.57 46.87 43.19
CA ARG A 6 2.02 46.28 41.94
C ARG A 6 2.95 45.27 41.27
N ARG A 7 4.25 45.33 41.55
CA ARG A 7 5.25 44.36 41.03
C ARG A 7 5.22 43.01 41.71
N ALA A 8 4.67 42.89 42.92
CA ALA A 8 4.54 41.63 43.64
C ALA A 8 3.33 40.80 43.20
N MET A 9 2.34 41.43 42.55
CA MET A 9 1.16 40.72 42.02
C MET A 9 1.38 40.05 40.67
N LEU A 10 2.43 40.43 39.92
CA LEU A 10 2.75 39.82 38.64
C LEU A 10 3.63 38.56 38.74
N ALA A 11 4.12 38.24 39.93
CA ALA A 11 4.97 37.07 40.15
C ALA A 11 4.24 35.80 40.61
N LEU A 12 2.93 35.88 40.91
CA LEU A 12 2.19 34.75 41.46
C LEU A 12 1.17 34.11 40.49
N SER A 13 1.16 34.53 39.21
CA SER A 13 0.24 34.01 38.20
C SER A 13 0.91 33.08 37.17
N LEU A 14 2.10 32.58 37.44
CA LEU A 14 2.86 31.73 36.50
C LEU A 14 2.97 30.27 36.94
N LEU A 15 2.04 29.75 37.75
CA LEU A 15 2.08 28.36 38.21
C LEU A 15 0.69 27.74 38.23
N ALA A 16 0.05 27.59 37.08
CA ALA A 16 -0.97 26.58 36.81
C ALA A 16 -1.40 26.65 35.35
N ALA A 17 -0.52 26.36 34.40
CA ALA A 17 -0.99 25.85 33.13
C ALA A 17 -1.18 24.34 33.33
N PRO A 18 -2.41 23.81 33.25
CA PRO A 18 -2.58 22.39 33.07
C PRO A 18 -1.96 22.08 31.72
N ALA A 19 -0.86 21.32 31.71
CA ALA A 19 -0.39 20.65 30.52
C ALA A 19 -1.50 19.67 30.12
N ILE A 20 -2.47 20.16 29.33
CA ILE A 20 -3.32 19.30 28.54
C ILE A 20 -2.37 18.67 27.53
N GLY A 21 -1.78 17.56 27.96
CA GLY A 21 -1.06 16.67 27.07
C GLY A 21 -2.07 16.20 26.04
N LEU A 22 -2.10 16.89 24.87
CA LEU A 22 -2.53 16.27 23.65
C LEU A 22 -1.55 15.10 23.39
N ARG A 23 -1.77 14.01 24.13
CA ARG A 23 -1.32 12.72 23.67
C ARG A 23 -2.16 12.42 22.45
N GLY A 24 -1.76 12.99 21.31
CA GLY A 24 -2.09 12.43 20.03
C GLY A 24 -1.70 10.97 20.15
N ARG A 25 -2.68 10.08 20.32
CA ARG A 25 -2.47 8.68 20.05
C ARG A 25 -2.03 8.66 18.59
N ALA A 26 -0.72 8.64 18.38
CA ALA A 26 -0.18 8.14 17.12
C ALA A 26 -0.86 6.78 16.97
N ARG A 27 -1.82 6.71 16.07
CA ARG A 27 -2.45 5.46 15.67
C ARG A 27 -1.28 4.63 15.22
N ALA A 28 -0.89 3.65 16.02
CA ALA A 28 0.11 2.69 15.61
C ALA A 28 -0.38 2.21 14.25
N ALA A 29 0.44 2.43 13.21
CA ALA A 29 0.10 1.97 11.88
C ALA A 29 -0.29 0.51 12.06
N ASP A 30 -1.54 0.15 11.70
CA ASP A 30 -2.03 -1.21 11.84
C ASP A 30 -1.05 -2.10 11.07
N VAL A 31 -0.13 -2.74 11.79
CA VAL A 31 0.79 -3.69 11.18
C VAL A 31 -0.08 -4.85 10.72
N PRO A 32 -0.12 -5.14 9.42
CA PRO A 32 -1.00 -6.19 8.91
C PRO A 32 -0.68 -7.52 9.60
N VAL A 33 -1.69 -8.14 10.16
CA VAL A 33 -1.55 -9.49 10.74
C VAL A 33 -1.17 -10.45 9.61
N ARG A 34 -0.11 -11.24 9.84
CA ARG A 34 0.34 -12.23 8.88
C ARG A 34 -0.78 -13.22 8.56
N ALA A 35 -0.96 -13.56 7.29
CA ALA A 35 -1.97 -14.52 6.85
C ALA A 35 -1.58 -15.94 7.29
N GLU A 36 -2.57 -16.77 7.62
CA GLU A 36 -2.36 -18.18 7.96
C GLU A 36 -1.77 -18.97 6.79
N LYS A 37 -2.19 -18.63 5.57
CA LYS A 37 -1.69 -19.24 4.33
C LYS A 37 -1.09 -18.17 3.42
N SER A 38 0.13 -18.40 2.95
CA SER A 38 0.74 -17.57 1.90
C SER A 38 0.08 -17.85 0.55
N LEU A 39 -0.34 -16.79 -0.14
CA LEU A 39 -0.90 -16.84 -1.48
C LEU A 39 0.09 -16.33 -2.51
N ARG A 40 0.00 -16.84 -3.73
CA ARG A 40 0.66 -16.30 -4.93
C ARG A 40 -0.31 -15.29 -5.55
N ILE A 41 0.01 -14.01 -5.49
CA ILE A 41 -0.87 -12.93 -5.95
C ILE A 41 -0.28 -12.30 -7.20
N LEU A 42 -1.03 -12.32 -8.29
CA LEU A 42 -0.73 -11.53 -9.49
C LEU A 42 -1.42 -10.17 -9.38
N ILE A 43 -0.69 -9.08 -9.62
CA ILE A 43 -1.25 -7.73 -9.72
C ILE A 43 -0.97 -7.18 -11.11
N LEU A 44 -2.02 -6.99 -11.90
CA LEU A 44 -1.93 -6.32 -13.20
C LEU A 44 -1.94 -4.80 -12.96
N GLY A 45 -0.89 -4.09 -13.38
CA GLY A 45 -0.75 -2.65 -13.22
C GLY A 45 -0.39 -2.19 -11.80
N GLY A 46 0.39 -2.95 -11.06
CA GLY A 46 0.74 -2.70 -9.66
C GLY A 46 1.70 -1.53 -9.40
N THR A 47 2.07 -0.72 -10.38
CA THR A 47 2.97 0.45 -10.23
C THR A 47 2.25 1.79 -10.23
N GLY A 48 0.93 1.81 -10.45
CA GLY A 48 0.10 3.01 -10.39
C GLY A 48 -0.19 3.47 -8.95
N PHE A 49 -1.11 4.42 -8.79
CA PHE A 49 -1.39 5.09 -7.52
C PHE A 49 -1.70 4.12 -6.35
N THR A 50 -2.51 3.10 -6.57
CA THR A 50 -2.91 2.13 -5.53
C THR A 50 -1.95 0.94 -5.43
N GLY A 51 -1.25 0.61 -6.51
CA GLY A 51 -0.44 -0.59 -6.63
C GLY A 51 0.63 -0.75 -5.55
N PRO A 52 1.48 0.24 -5.28
CA PRO A 52 2.51 0.13 -4.25
C PRO A 52 1.96 -0.14 -2.84
N HIS A 53 0.77 0.35 -2.53
CA HIS A 53 0.09 0.08 -1.26
C HIS A 53 -0.40 -1.38 -1.18
N GLN A 54 -0.98 -1.89 -2.27
CA GLN A 54 -1.41 -3.29 -2.37
C GLN A 54 -0.23 -4.25 -2.26
N VAL A 55 0.87 -3.95 -2.96
CA VAL A 55 2.13 -4.73 -2.91
C VAL A 55 2.64 -4.81 -1.48
N ARG A 56 2.91 -3.68 -0.84
CA ARG A 56 3.44 -3.65 0.53
C ARG A 56 2.52 -4.34 1.53
N TYR A 57 1.21 -4.15 1.41
CA TYR A 57 0.25 -4.83 2.26
C TYR A 57 0.27 -6.35 2.08
N ALA A 58 0.32 -6.84 0.84
CA ALA A 58 0.39 -8.26 0.53
C ALA A 58 1.69 -8.91 1.07
N LEU A 59 2.85 -8.24 0.85
CA LEU A 59 4.14 -8.68 1.37
C LEU A 59 4.16 -8.73 2.90
N ALA A 60 3.66 -7.68 3.57
CA ALA A 60 3.58 -7.61 5.03
C ALA A 60 2.71 -8.74 5.62
N ARG A 61 1.70 -9.19 4.88
CA ARG A 61 0.89 -10.36 5.24
C ARG A 61 1.54 -11.71 4.92
N GLY A 62 2.70 -11.70 4.27
CA GLY A 62 3.47 -12.91 3.93
C GLY A 62 3.06 -13.59 2.62
N HIS A 63 2.39 -12.86 1.72
CA HIS A 63 2.07 -13.36 0.39
C HIS A 63 3.24 -13.18 -0.59
N LYS A 64 3.26 -13.97 -1.66
CA LYS A 64 4.17 -13.81 -2.79
C LYS A 64 3.49 -12.96 -3.85
N VAL A 65 4.15 -11.90 -4.31
CA VAL A 65 3.58 -10.96 -5.26
C VAL A 65 4.33 -11.02 -6.58
N THR A 66 3.58 -11.14 -7.66
CA THR A 66 4.06 -10.94 -9.04
C THR A 66 3.34 -9.75 -9.63
N LEU A 67 4.07 -8.79 -10.18
CA LEU A 67 3.52 -7.67 -10.93
C LEU A 67 3.56 -7.96 -12.43
N PHE A 68 2.54 -7.50 -13.14
CA PHE A 68 2.56 -7.43 -14.60
C PHE A 68 2.29 -6.00 -15.03
N ASN A 69 3.23 -5.38 -15.75
CA ASN A 69 3.13 -4.00 -16.22
C ASN A 69 3.96 -3.77 -17.49
N ARG A 70 3.98 -2.52 -17.99
CA ARG A 70 4.72 -2.14 -19.20
C ARG A 70 6.21 -1.89 -18.98
N GLY A 71 6.71 -2.05 -17.75
CA GLY A 71 8.12 -1.80 -17.39
C GLY A 71 8.55 -0.33 -17.45
N ARG A 72 7.60 0.62 -17.43
CA ARG A 72 7.92 2.06 -17.50
C ARG A 72 8.18 2.68 -16.13
N GLU A 73 7.59 2.12 -15.11
CA GLU A 73 7.72 2.58 -13.72
C GLU A 73 8.61 1.63 -12.93
N PRO A 74 9.39 2.14 -11.98
CA PRO A 74 10.22 1.30 -11.13
C PRO A 74 9.39 0.32 -10.29
N ASN A 75 10.00 -0.83 -10.00
CA ASN A 75 9.41 -1.79 -9.07
C ASN A 75 9.34 -1.16 -7.67
N PRO A 76 8.18 -1.14 -7.01
CA PRO A 76 8.03 -0.55 -5.67
C PRO A 76 8.84 -1.27 -4.59
N ASP A 77 9.12 -2.57 -4.76
CA ASP A 77 9.86 -3.42 -3.81
C ASP A 77 10.81 -4.37 -4.57
N PRO A 78 11.95 -3.83 -5.07
CA PRO A 78 12.94 -4.65 -5.78
C PRO A 78 13.53 -5.74 -4.88
N GLY A 79 13.55 -6.98 -5.37
CA GLY A 79 14.09 -8.14 -4.67
C GLY A 79 13.03 -8.99 -3.96
N GLU A 80 11.87 -8.44 -3.60
CA GLU A 80 10.76 -9.20 -3.01
C GLU A 80 9.62 -9.49 -3.99
N VAL A 81 9.58 -8.75 -5.10
CA VAL A 81 8.51 -8.79 -6.10
C VAL A 81 9.06 -9.15 -7.46
N GLU A 82 8.53 -10.23 -8.04
CA GLU A 82 8.78 -10.56 -9.44
C GLU A 82 8.01 -9.58 -10.35
N VAL A 83 8.65 -9.09 -11.41
CA VAL A 83 8.01 -8.23 -12.41
C VAL A 83 8.02 -8.90 -13.76
N LEU A 84 6.84 -9.11 -14.31
CA LEU A 84 6.59 -9.55 -15.68
C LEU A 84 6.25 -8.36 -16.56
N THR A 85 6.80 -8.29 -17.74
CA THR A 85 6.58 -7.17 -18.65
C THR A 85 5.74 -7.56 -19.86
N GLY A 86 4.78 -6.71 -20.20
CA GLY A 86 3.96 -6.82 -21.39
C GLY A 86 3.02 -5.62 -21.54
N ASP A 87 2.43 -5.44 -22.73
CA ASP A 87 1.52 -4.33 -23.00
C ASP A 87 0.12 -4.83 -23.34
N ARG A 88 -0.82 -4.58 -22.44
CA ARG A 88 -2.24 -4.94 -22.62
C ARG A 88 -2.90 -4.21 -23.81
N ASN A 89 -2.42 -3.03 -24.19
CA ASN A 89 -2.89 -2.34 -25.38
C ASN A 89 -2.55 -3.08 -26.67
N ALA A 90 -1.41 -3.74 -26.69
CA ALA A 90 -0.95 -4.55 -27.80
C ALA A 90 -1.41 -6.02 -27.70
N GLY A 91 -2.18 -6.38 -26.65
CA GLY A 91 -2.57 -7.77 -26.39
C GLY A 91 -1.38 -8.67 -25.99
N ASP A 92 -0.26 -8.08 -25.58
CA ASP A 92 0.92 -8.84 -25.18
C ASP A 92 0.83 -9.28 -23.71
N LEU A 93 0.32 -10.49 -23.53
CA LEU A 93 0.16 -11.17 -22.24
C LEU A 93 1.02 -12.45 -22.15
N LYS A 94 1.99 -12.61 -23.06
CA LYS A 94 2.79 -13.84 -23.18
C LYS A 94 3.55 -14.18 -21.90
N ALA A 95 3.98 -13.16 -21.14
CA ALA A 95 4.71 -13.37 -19.89
C ALA A 95 3.87 -14.07 -18.80
N LEU A 96 2.54 -14.11 -18.95
CA LEU A 96 1.63 -14.81 -18.03
C LEU A 96 1.49 -16.31 -18.37
N ALA A 97 1.87 -16.72 -19.57
CA ALA A 97 1.64 -18.09 -20.04
C ALA A 97 2.42 -19.12 -19.22
N GLY A 98 1.75 -20.24 -18.90
CA GLY A 98 2.37 -21.37 -18.17
C GLY A 98 2.65 -21.09 -16.69
N ARG A 99 2.09 -20.03 -16.13
CA ARG A 99 2.22 -19.66 -14.72
C ARG A 99 0.88 -19.82 -14.00
N GLU A 100 0.95 -19.94 -12.70
CA GLU A 100 -0.23 -20.10 -11.84
C GLU A 100 -0.18 -19.17 -10.65
N TRP A 101 -1.33 -18.65 -10.29
CA TRP A 101 -1.53 -17.82 -9.10
C TRP A 101 -2.77 -18.28 -8.34
N ASP A 102 -2.88 -17.89 -7.08
CA ASP A 102 -4.05 -18.17 -6.26
C ASP A 102 -5.09 -17.04 -6.35
N VAL A 103 -4.63 -15.82 -6.71
CA VAL A 103 -5.47 -14.62 -6.86
C VAL A 103 -4.87 -13.70 -7.92
N CYS A 104 -5.73 -13.07 -8.73
CA CYS A 104 -5.37 -11.97 -9.60
C CYS A 104 -6.11 -10.68 -9.19
N ILE A 105 -5.37 -9.60 -9.01
CA ILE A 105 -5.91 -8.24 -8.82
C ILE A 105 -5.68 -7.46 -10.11
N ASP A 106 -6.74 -7.06 -10.77
CA ASP A 106 -6.68 -6.29 -12.01
C ASP A 106 -6.87 -4.79 -11.72
N ASN A 107 -5.80 -4.04 -11.78
CA ASN A 107 -5.75 -2.60 -11.79
C ASN A 107 -5.25 -2.19 -13.19
N PRO A 108 -5.55 -1.14 -13.76
CA PRO A 108 -6.76 -0.44 -14.03
C PRO A 108 -7.67 -1.20 -15.02
N THR A 109 -8.96 -1.12 -14.80
CA THR A 109 -9.98 -1.81 -15.61
C THR A 109 -10.78 -0.87 -16.51
N SER A 110 -10.18 0.25 -16.90
CA SER A 110 -10.86 1.31 -17.67
C SER A 110 -11.23 0.90 -19.11
N LEU A 111 -10.60 -0.14 -19.65
CA LEU A 111 -10.89 -0.62 -21.00
C LEU A 111 -11.42 -2.06 -20.94
N PRO A 112 -12.65 -2.33 -21.43
CA PRO A 112 -13.28 -3.66 -21.33
C PRO A 112 -12.45 -4.80 -21.94
N PHE A 113 -11.72 -4.52 -23.02
CA PHE A 113 -10.89 -5.54 -23.66
C PHE A 113 -9.69 -5.97 -22.79
N TRP A 114 -9.17 -5.09 -21.93
CA TRP A 114 -8.12 -5.48 -20.98
C TRP A 114 -8.59 -6.56 -20.02
N VAL A 115 -9.80 -6.39 -19.47
CA VAL A 115 -10.39 -7.36 -18.54
C VAL A 115 -10.70 -8.67 -19.27
N ARG A 116 -11.30 -8.59 -20.46
CA ARG A 116 -11.61 -9.76 -21.30
C ARG A 116 -10.36 -10.58 -21.63
N ASP A 117 -9.29 -9.90 -22.09
CA ASP A 117 -8.09 -10.58 -22.57
C ASP A 117 -7.26 -11.13 -21.41
N ALA A 118 -7.19 -10.42 -20.28
CA ALA A 118 -6.62 -10.95 -19.04
C ALA A 118 -7.40 -12.17 -18.53
N GLY A 119 -8.73 -12.11 -18.51
CA GLY A 119 -9.57 -13.24 -18.11
C GLY A 119 -9.38 -14.48 -19.00
N ARG A 120 -9.18 -14.28 -20.30
CA ARG A 120 -8.85 -15.38 -21.22
C ARG A 120 -7.48 -15.97 -20.97
N ALA A 121 -6.47 -15.12 -20.78
CA ALA A 121 -5.09 -15.53 -20.55
C ALA A 121 -4.91 -16.26 -19.20
N LEU A 122 -5.71 -15.92 -18.21
CA LEU A 122 -5.64 -16.48 -16.84
C LEU A 122 -6.65 -17.60 -16.58
N HIS A 123 -7.50 -17.92 -17.55
CA HIS A 123 -8.50 -18.98 -17.39
C HIS A 123 -7.81 -20.33 -17.06
N GLY A 124 -8.17 -20.91 -15.90
CA GLY A 124 -7.57 -22.15 -15.40
C GLY A 124 -6.18 -21.99 -14.76
N HIS A 125 -5.70 -20.76 -14.60
CA HIS A 125 -4.40 -20.43 -13.98
C HIS A 125 -4.54 -19.56 -12.72
N VAL A 126 -5.77 -19.20 -12.35
CA VAL A 126 -6.13 -18.48 -11.13
C VAL A 126 -7.32 -19.15 -10.47
#